data_05104011fe467950c52d72500f084f1b
#
_entry.id   05104011fe467950c52d72500f084f1b
#
_cell.length_a   1.000
_cell.length_b   1.000
_cell.length_c   1.000
_cell.angle_alpha   90.00
_cell.angle_beta   90.00
_cell.angle_gamma   90.00
#
_symmetry.space_group_name_H-M   'P 1'
#
loop_
_entity.id
_entity.type
_entity.pdbx_description
1 polymer ?
#
loop_
_entity_poly.entity_id
_entity_poly.type
_entity_poly.pdbx_seq_one_letter_code
_entity_poly.pdbx_strand_id
1 'polypeptide(L)'
;MAEVARRRTDLLLEYDESVDAAYLRLADAAWDHQVRLDDARGVNYAADGSVIGIEILSPRRKGVQLEGLPYADDVARVMRSCGFRIRQPASG
;
A
#
# COMPACT_ATOMS: atom_id res chain seq x y z
N MET A 1 21.80 -4.87 15.58
CA MET A 1 21.35 -4.90 15.08
C MET A 1 20.63 -4.58 14.69
N ALA A 2 20.61 -4.58 14.60
CA ALA A 2 19.90 -4.48 14.01
C ALA A 2 19.49 -4.06 13.41
N GLU A 3 19.39 -4.03 13.28
CA GLU A 3 18.89 -3.78 12.61
C GLU A 3 18.51 -3.32 11.86
N VAL A 4 18.63 -3.50 11.79
CA VAL A 4 18.42 -3.23 10.95
C VAL A 4 17.70 -2.92 10.25
N ALA A 5 17.83 -2.97 10.33
CA ALA A 5 17.20 -2.45 9.48
C ALA A 5 16.09 -2.86 8.87
N ARG A 6 15.23 -2.71 9.30
CA ARG A 6 14.21 -2.99 8.76
C ARG A 6 14.08 -2.27 7.59
N ARG A 7 13.81 -2.86 6.62
CA ARG A 7 13.70 -2.28 5.41
C ARG A 7 12.32 -2.01 5.12
N ARG A 8 11.99 -1.04 4.40
CA ARG A 8 10.68 -0.73 3.98
C ARG A 8 10.20 -1.72 3.04
N THR A 9 11.04 -2.54 2.52
CA THR A 9 10.68 -3.58 1.60
C THR A 9 9.94 -4.70 2.26
N ASP A 10 9.75 -4.63 3.56
CA ASP A 10 9.06 -5.68 4.29
C ASP A 10 7.55 -5.53 4.26
N LEU A 11 7.01 -4.91 3.25
CA LEU A 11 5.57 -4.82 3.10
C LEU A 11 4.96 -6.20 2.91
N LEU A 12 3.93 -6.49 3.69
CA LEU A 12 3.20 -7.74 3.56
C LEU A 12 1.90 -7.48 2.82
N LEU A 13 1.76 -8.12 1.67
CA LEU A 13 0.55 -7.96 0.88
C LEU A 13 -0.50 -8.98 1.28
N GLU A 14 -1.68 -8.48 1.61
CA GLU A 14 -2.86 -9.30 1.85
C GLU A 14 -3.87 -8.94 0.78
N TYR A 15 -4.28 -9.93 -0.01
CA TYR A 15 -5.19 -9.68 -1.11
C TYR A 15 -6.42 -10.57 -0.99
N ASP A 16 -7.60 -9.94 -1.03
CA ASP A 16 -8.86 -10.66 -1.00
C ASP A 16 -9.45 -10.61 -2.40
N GLU A 17 -9.33 -11.72 -3.13
CA GLU A 17 -9.78 -11.72 -4.51
C GLU A 17 -11.31 -11.70 -4.63
N SER A 18 -12.04 -12.08 -3.59
CA SER A 18 -13.49 -12.09 -3.66
C SER A 18 -14.06 -10.68 -3.81
N VAL A 19 -13.37 -9.68 -3.31
CA VAL A 19 -13.79 -8.28 -3.42
C VAL A 19 -12.78 -7.42 -4.13
N ASP A 20 -11.70 -8.01 -4.63
CA ASP A 20 -10.62 -7.30 -5.32
C ASP A 20 -10.11 -6.15 -4.45
N ALA A 21 -9.61 -6.49 -3.27
CA ALA A 21 -9.09 -5.51 -2.33
C ALA A 21 -7.74 -5.96 -1.79
N ALA A 22 -6.78 -5.07 -1.79
CA ALA A 22 -5.44 -5.35 -1.30
C ALA A 22 -5.11 -4.46 -0.11
N TYR A 23 -4.36 -5.01 0.83
CA TYR A 23 -3.84 -4.27 1.94
C TYR A 23 -2.35 -4.57 2.07
N LEU A 24 -1.54 -3.52 2.11
CA LEU A 24 -0.11 -3.68 2.29
C LEU A 24 0.22 -3.25 3.72
N ARG A 25 0.62 -4.23 4.53
CA ARG A 25 0.89 -3.98 5.94
C ARG A 25 2.35 -3.62 6.13
N LEU A 26 2.59 -2.49 6.77
CA LEU A 26 3.95 -2.05 7.09
C LEU A 26 4.32 -2.38 8.51
N ALA A 27 3.38 -2.28 9.42
CA ALA A 27 3.67 -2.45 10.84
C ALA A 27 2.49 -3.08 11.54
N ASP A 28 2.78 -3.77 12.62
CA ASP A 28 1.76 -4.42 13.43
C ASP A 28 1.47 -3.53 14.62
N ALA A 29 0.89 -2.39 14.36
CA ALA A 29 0.59 -1.40 15.38
C ALA A 29 -0.90 -1.11 15.38
N ALA A 30 -1.39 -0.55 16.47
CA ALA A 30 -2.81 -0.26 16.58
C ALA A 30 -3.20 0.85 15.63
N TRP A 31 -4.31 0.64 14.94
CA TRP A 31 -4.86 1.60 14.00
C TRP A 31 -5.44 2.78 14.74
N ASP A 32 -5.16 3.98 14.27
CA ASP A 32 -5.74 5.19 14.81
C ASP A 32 -6.72 5.82 13.82
N HIS A 33 -6.26 6.08 12.60
CA HIS A 33 -7.12 6.70 11.61
C HIS A 33 -6.63 6.37 10.20
N GLN A 34 -7.50 6.63 9.23
CA GLN A 34 -7.19 6.44 7.82
C GLN A 34 -7.39 7.76 7.09
N VAL A 35 -6.46 8.06 6.18
CA VAL A 35 -6.61 9.17 5.26
C VAL A 35 -6.94 8.59 3.89
N ARG A 36 -8.07 8.96 3.33
CA ARG A 36 -8.44 8.51 1.98
C ARG A 36 -7.77 9.41 0.97
N LEU A 37 -7.09 8.82 0.01
CA LEU A 37 -6.53 9.58 -1.11
C LEU A 37 -7.57 9.74 -2.21
N ASP A 38 -8.35 8.69 -2.43
CA ASP A 38 -9.44 8.71 -3.39
C ASP A 38 -10.33 7.50 -3.12
N ASP A 39 -11.21 7.18 -4.05
CA ASP A 39 -12.13 6.07 -3.88
C ASP A 39 -11.42 4.73 -3.79
N ALA A 40 -10.21 4.63 -4.32
CA ALA A 40 -9.51 3.36 -4.42
C ALA A 40 -8.35 3.23 -3.49
N ARG A 41 -7.92 4.27 -2.79
CA ARG A 41 -6.69 4.19 -2.00
C ARG A 41 -6.83 4.90 -0.68
N GLY A 42 -6.32 4.26 0.37
CA GLY A 42 -6.28 4.87 1.69
C GLY A 42 -4.99 4.52 2.40
N VAL A 43 -4.58 5.37 3.31
CA VAL A 43 -3.38 5.15 4.12
C VAL A 43 -3.78 5.12 5.57
N ASN A 44 -3.39 4.04 6.26
CA ASN A 44 -3.72 3.85 7.67
C ASN A 44 -2.56 4.30 8.54
N TYR A 45 -2.89 4.97 9.62
CA TYR A 45 -1.90 5.55 10.53
C TYR A 45 -2.12 5.10 11.96
N ALA A 46 -1.02 4.96 12.69
CA ALA A 46 -1.05 4.79 14.13
C ALA A 46 -1.20 6.16 14.79
N ALA A 47 -1.42 6.16 16.09
CA ALA A 47 -1.62 7.40 16.84
C ALA A 47 -0.43 8.33 16.80
N ASP A 48 0.77 7.79 16.65
CA ASP A 48 1.98 8.60 16.56
C ASP A 48 2.23 9.17 15.17
N GLY A 49 1.33 8.91 14.23
CA GLY A 49 1.46 9.42 12.86
C GLY A 49 2.23 8.52 11.91
N SER A 50 2.71 7.38 12.39
CA SER A 50 3.43 6.49 11.48
C SER A 50 2.46 5.73 10.59
N VAL A 51 2.90 5.42 9.37
CA VAL A 51 2.10 4.66 8.42
C VAL A 51 2.15 3.19 8.82
N ILE A 52 1.00 2.56 8.99
CA ILE A 52 0.96 1.15 9.34
C ILE A 52 0.44 0.28 8.21
N GLY A 53 -0.21 0.86 7.21
CA GLY A 53 -0.68 0.09 6.08
C GLY A 53 -1.28 0.95 5.00
N ILE A 54 -1.44 0.34 3.83
CA ILE A 54 -1.97 1.03 2.66
C ILE A 54 -3.05 0.14 2.06
N GLU A 55 -4.23 0.70 1.87
CA GLU A 55 -5.35 -0.02 1.27
C GLU A 55 -5.48 0.36 -0.20
N ILE A 56 -5.60 -0.64 -1.06
CA ILE A 56 -5.80 -0.42 -2.49
C ILE A 56 -6.99 -1.26 -2.93
N LEU A 57 -8.01 -0.59 -3.44
CA LEU A 57 -9.22 -1.24 -3.89
C LEU A 57 -9.18 -1.41 -5.40
N SER A 58 -9.70 -2.52 -5.87
CA SER A 58 -9.80 -2.87 -7.30
C SER A 58 -8.45 -2.89 -8.02
N PRO A 59 -7.39 -3.41 -7.39
CA PRO A 59 -6.08 -3.39 -8.05
C PRO A 59 -6.03 -4.29 -9.28
N ARG A 60 -6.81 -5.37 -9.31
CA ARG A 60 -6.79 -6.25 -10.46
C ARG A 60 -7.58 -5.66 -11.61
N ARG A 61 -8.75 -5.12 -11.31
CA ARG A 61 -9.58 -4.54 -12.37
C ARG A 61 -9.03 -3.23 -12.89
N LYS A 62 -8.54 -2.38 -11.99
CA LYS A 62 -8.18 -1.03 -12.36
C LYS A 62 -6.69 -0.76 -12.38
N GLY A 63 -5.88 -1.70 -11.88
CA GLY A 63 -4.45 -1.47 -11.72
C GLY A 63 -4.18 -0.65 -10.46
N VAL A 64 -2.92 -0.40 -10.22
CA VAL A 64 -2.45 0.26 -9.01
C VAL A 64 -1.91 1.64 -9.38
N GLN A 65 -2.45 2.67 -8.75
CA GLN A 65 -2.01 4.03 -8.97
C GLN A 65 -1.12 4.44 -7.81
N LEU A 66 0.10 4.83 -8.10
CA LEU A 66 1.10 5.09 -7.06
C LEU A 66 1.14 6.51 -6.58
N GLU A 67 0.56 7.43 -7.35
CA GLU A 67 0.66 8.84 -7.07
C GLU A 67 0.15 9.20 -5.69
N GLY A 68 0.95 9.88 -4.90
CA GLY A 68 0.55 10.29 -3.56
C GLY A 68 0.72 9.24 -2.47
N LEU A 69 1.09 8.00 -2.82
CA LEU A 69 1.25 6.97 -1.80
C LEU A 69 2.59 7.11 -1.09
N PRO A 70 2.62 6.92 0.23
CA PRO A 70 3.89 6.75 0.93
C PRO A 70 4.48 5.41 0.50
N TYR A 71 5.79 5.31 0.50
CA TYR A 71 6.51 4.09 0.14
C TYR A 71 6.14 3.59 -1.25
N ALA A 72 5.91 4.53 -2.18
CA ALA A 72 5.39 4.18 -3.51
C ALA A 72 6.28 3.18 -4.26
N ASP A 73 7.60 3.30 -4.13
CA ASP A 73 8.50 2.39 -4.82
C ASP A 73 8.39 0.98 -4.29
N ASP A 74 8.26 0.84 -2.98
CA ASP A 74 8.09 -0.47 -2.35
C ASP A 74 6.74 -1.07 -2.71
N VAL A 75 5.70 -0.25 -2.72
CA VAL A 75 4.38 -0.70 -3.12
C VAL A 75 4.42 -1.22 -4.55
N ALA A 76 5.06 -0.46 -5.45
CA ALA A 76 5.15 -0.87 -6.85
C ALA A 76 5.87 -2.21 -6.99
N ARG A 77 6.96 -2.39 -6.27
CA ARG A 77 7.73 -3.63 -6.35
C ARG A 77 6.90 -4.82 -5.87
N VAL A 78 6.25 -4.68 -4.73
CA VAL A 78 5.46 -5.77 -4.18
C VAL A 78 4.27 -6.09 -5.09
N MET A 79 3.57 -5.08 -5.54
CA MET A 79 2.39 -5.31 -6.39
C MET A 79 2.77 -5.91 -7.72
N ARG A 80 3.87 -5.46 -8.34
CA ARG A 80 4.34 -6.05 -9.59
C ARG A 80 4.74 -7.50 -9.40
N SER A 81 5.40 -7.81 -8.31
CA SER A 81 5.86 -9.17 -8.07
C SER A 81 4.68 -10.13 -7.89
N CYS A 82 3.52 -9.61 -7.53
CA CYS A 82 2.32 -10.40 -7.37
C CYS A 82 1.40 -10.33 -8.59
N GLY A 83 1.88 -9.74 -9.67
CA GLY A 83 1.13 -9.76 -10.93
C GLY A 83 0.16 -8.62 -11.15
N PHE A 84 0.17 -7.61 -10.29
CA PHE A 84 -0.72 -6.47 -10.48
C PHE A 84 -0.08 -5.45 -11.42
N ARG A 85 -0.93 -4.82 -12.23
CA ARG A 85 -0.48 -3.82 -13.17
C ARG A 85 -0.34 -2.48 -12.46
N ILE A 86 0.76 -1.80 -12.69
CA ILE A 86 0.99 -0.47 -12.15
C ILE A 86 0.59 0.52 -13.22
N ARG A 87 -0.34 1.42 -12.88
CA ARG A 87 -0.80 2.41 -13.84
C ARG A 87 0.20 3.53 -13.95
N GLN A 88 0.36 4.02 -15.18
CA GLN A 88 1.22 5.16 -15.39
C GLN A 88 0.47 6.41 -14.94
N PRO A 89 1.15 7.36 -14.32
CA PRO A 89 0.50 8.61 -13.99
C PRO A 89 0.09 9.32 -15.26
N ALA A 90 -0.95 10.09 -15.15
CA ALA A 90 -1.39 10.87 -16.29
C ALA A 90 -0.26 11.80 -16.65
N SER A 91 0.24 11.69 -17.85
CA SER A 91 1.35 12.52 -18.18
C SER A 91 0.82 13.79 -18.69
N GLY A 92 1.32 14.77 -18.16
CA GLY A 92 0.91 16.04 -18.63
C GLY A 92 1.33 16.20 -20.05
#